data_78cf5a95b8f38febb012a4d878ea7146
#
_entry.id   78cf5a95b8f38febb012a4d878ea7146
#
_cell.length_a   1.000
_cell.length_b   1.000
_cell.length_c   1.000
_cell.angle_alpha   90.00
_cell.angle_beta   90.00
_cell.angle_gamma   90.00
#
_symmetry.space_group_name_H-M   'P 1'
#
loop_
_entity.id
_entity.type
_entity.pdbx_description
1 polymer ?
#
loop_
_entity_poly.entity_id
_entity_poly.type
_entity_poly.pdbx_seq_one_letter_code
_entity_poly.pdbx_strand_id
1 'polypeptide(L)'
;MSQLLQYHAQQFVKSRMLLVVVGNVDRAQVERLVRSTLGTLPVGAYRWTPPPLLGNGGRAIAFDNRQLPTNYLLGYVPGPAATSPDYVALRVATAVLSGRLFTEVRSRRNLSYAVESPFLERAQAIGGLYVTTVDPNAVLRIMRDELNSLQNDEVEGAGLKRLQQQFITEYYLKNETNSDQANVLARAELYQGDYRAADRFMEQLRRVTPADVERVAKTYLTNFRFAFVGDTTRVNRELLSQF
;
A
#
# COMPACT_ATOMS: atom_id res chain seq x y z
N MET A 1 -2.13 -28.32 -23.79
CA MET A 1 -2.74 -29.15 -22.72
C MET A 1 -1.68 -29.68 -21.72
N SER A 2 -0.59 -30.31 -22.18
CA SER A 2 0.48 -30.84 -21.33
C SER A 2 1.11 -29.80 -20.38
N GLN A 3 1.42 -28.59 -20.86
CA GLN A 3 1.97 -27.50 -20.04
C GLN A 3 1.03 -27.05 -18.92
N LEU A 4 -0.27 -26.99 -19.17
CA LEU A 4 -1.27 -26.65 -18.14
C LEU A 4 -1.36 -27.71 -17.05
N LEU A 5 -1.34 -28.99 -17.45
CA LEU A 5 -1.35 -30.09 -16.48
C LEU A 5 -0.07 -30.10 -15.64
N GLN A 6 1.07 -29.86 -16.27
CA GLN A 6 2.35 -29.76 -15.56
C GLN A 6 2.35 -28.59 -14.57
N TYR A 7 1.89 -27.40 -15.00
CA TYR A 7 1.78 -26.23 -14.14
C TYR A 7 0.84 -26.50 -12.97
N HIS A 8 -0.34 -27.08 -13.23
CA HIS A 8 -1.28 -27.45 -12.18
C HIS A 8 -0.63 -28.39 -11.15
N ALA A 9 0.01 -29.47 -11.60
CA ALA A 9 0.67 -30.42 -10.71
C ALA A 9 1.79 -29.79 -9.85
N GLN A 10 2.47 -28.77 -10.37
CA GLN A 10 3.51 -28.04 -9.63
C GLN A 10 2.95 -27.01 -8.63
N GLN A 11 1.78 -26.42 -8.92
CA GLN A 11 1.21 -25.36 -8.09
C GLN A 11 0.25 -25.89 -7.02
N PHE A 12 -0.50 -26.96 -7.31
CA PHE A 12 -1.48 -27.54 -6.38
C PHE A 12 -0.83 -28.56 -5.43
N VAL A 13 0.03 -28.07 -4.56
CA VAL A 13 0.74 -28.84 -3.55
C VAL A 13 0.56 -28.21 -2.16
N LYS A 14 0.53 -29.02 -1.11
CA LYS A 14 0.31 -28.57 0.28
C LYS A 14 1.27 -27.49 0.72
N SER A 15 2.54 -27.58 0.31
CA SER A 15 3.57 -26.59 0.67
C SER A 15 3.33 -25.18 0.12
N ARG A 16 2.39 -25.01 -0.82
CA ARG A 16 2.00 -23.70 -1.37
C ARG A 16 0.68 -23.16 -0.80
N MET A 17 0.06 -23.86 0.13
CA MET A 17 -1.28 -23.52 0.63
C MET A 17 -1.20 -22.90 2.01
N LEU A 18 -1.90 -21.79 2.18
CA LEU A 18 -2.33 -21.23 3.46
C LEU A 18 -3.85 -21.30 3.48
N LEU A 19 -4.41 -22.06 4.44
CA LEU A 19 -5.84 -22.12 4.67
C LEU A 19 -6.21 -21.29 5.89
N VAL A 20 -7.10 -20.35 5.71
CA VAL A 20 -7.68 -19.55 6.80
C VAL A 20 -9.18 -19.78 6.81
N VAL A 21 -9.72 -20.13 7.97
CA VAL A 21 -11.16 -20.39 8.15
C VAL A 21 -11.67 -19.50 9.27
N VAL A 22 -12.68 -18.68 8.96
CA VAL A 22 -13.34 -17.77 9.90
C VAL A 22 -14.86 -17.99 9.81
N GLY A 23 -15.52 -18.14 10.94
CA GLY A 23 -16.97 -18.29 11.01
C GLY A 23 -17.40 -19.14 12.18
N ASN A 24 -18.70 -19.43 12.24
CA ASN A 24 -19.26 -20.35 13.24
C ASN A 24 -19.03 -21.79 12.81
N VAL A 25 -17.84 -22.31 13.06
CA VAL A 25 -17.39 -23.65 12.64
C VAL A 25 -16.78 -24.42 13.82
N ASP A 26 -16.95 -25.71 13.83
CA ASP A 26 -16.25 -26.61 14.75
C ASP A 26 -14.86 -26.95 14.20
N ARG A 27 -13.83 -26.67 14.98
CA ARG A 27 -12.43 -26.87 14.57
C ARG A 27 -12.13 -28.33 14.22
N ALA A 28 -12.64 -29.28 15.01
CA ALA A 28 -12.36 -30.69 14.77
C ALA A 28 -13.05 -31.19 13.49
N GLN A 29 -14.21 -30.65 13.18
CA GLN A 29 -14.92 -30.95 11.93
C GLN A 29 -14.13 -30.38 10.71
N VAL A 30 -13.66 -29.13 10.79
CA VAL A 30 -12.83 -28.52 9.74
C VAL A 30 -11.55 -29.30 9.53
N GLU A 31 -10.84 -29.67 10.61
CA GLU A 31 -9.62 -30.46 10.51
C GLU A 31 -9.85 -31.84 9.86
N ARG A 32 -10.94 -32.55 10.19
CA ARG A 32 -11.30 -33.81 9.54
C ARG A 32 -11.56 -33.63 8.04
N LEU A 33 -12.32 -32.58 7.67
CA LEU A 33 -12.64 -32.28 6.27
C LEU A 33 -11.37 -31.91 5.48
N VAL A 34 -10.50 -31.07 6.03
CA VAL A 34 -9.23 -30.72 5.41
C VAL A 34 -8.33 -31.94 5.21
N ARG A 35 -8.23 -32.82 6.21
CA ARG A 35 -7.43 -34.06 6.10
C ARG A 35 -7.93 -34.98 5.01
N SER A 36 -9.25 -35.13 4.88
CA SER A 36 -9.87 -36.03 3.89
C SER A 36 -9.90 -35.44 2.47
N THR A 37 -9.69 -34.12 2.29
CA THR A 37 -9.72 -33.44 1.00
C THR A 37 -8.35 -32.89 0.63
N LEU A 38 -8.00 -31.70 1.10
CA LEU A 38 -6.73 -31.04 0.81
C LEU A 38 -5.52 -31.83 1.33
N GLY A 39 -5.70 -32.60 2.40
CA GLY A 39 -4.67 -33.48 2.94
C GLY A 39 -4.21 -34.58 1.99
N THR A 40 -4.99 -34.92 0.96
CA THR A 40 -4.64 -35.92 -0.08
C THR A 40 -3.70 -35.36 -1.14
N LEU A 41 -3.57 -34.03 -1.25
CA LEU A 41 -2.68 -33.38 -2.21
C LEU A 41 -1.21 -33.72 -1.95
N PRO A 42 -0.36 -33.73 -2.98
CA PRO A 42 1.08 -33.88 -2.83
C PRO A 42 1.66 -32.84 -1.85
N VAL A 43 2.69 -33.21 -1.10
CA VAL A 43 3.36 -32.27 -0.16
C VAL A 43 3.99 -31.11 -0.92
N GLY A 44 4.71 -31.40 -2.00
CA GLY A 44 5.50 -30.42 -2.74
C GLY A 44 6.79 -30.04 -2.01
N ALA A 45 7.65 -29.30 -2.72
CA ALA A 45 8.92 -28.82 -2.19
C ALA A 45 8.99 -27.28 -2.03
N TYR A 46 7.88 -26.58 -2.26
CA TYR A 46 7.84 -25.13 -2.15
C TYR A 46 7.99 -24.68 -0.71
N ARG A 47 8.80 -23.65 -0.50
CA ARG A 47 8.94 -22.96 0.78
C ARG A 47 8.65 -21.49 0.55
N TRP A 48 7.63 -20.97 1.24
CA TRP A 48 7.37 -19.54 1.22
C TRP A 48 8.54 -18.79 1.88
N THR A 49 9.05 -17.81 1.16
CA THR A 49 9.97 -16.81 1.71
C THR A 49 9.49 -15.43 1.26
N PRO A 50 9.49 -14.44 2.15
CA PRO A 50 9.21 -13.07 1.73
C PRO A 50 10.13 -12.68 0.58
N PRO A 51 9.63 -11.96 -0.44
CA PRO A 51 10.50 -11.45 -1.50
C PRO A 51 11.58 -10.54 -0.90
N PRO A 52 12.77 -10.47 -1.52
CA PRO A 52 13.83 -9.56 -1.06
C PRO A 52 13.30 -8.11 -1.11
N LEU A 53 13.69 -7.33 -0.10
CA LEU A 53 13.31 -5.93 -0.03
C LEU A 53 13.91 -5.16 -1.22
N LEU A 54 13.08 -4.40 -1.89
CA LEU A 54 13.53 -3.45 -2.90
C LEU A 54 14.23 -2.29 -2.19
N GLY A 55 15.46 -2.02 -2.59
CA GLY A 55 16.14 -0.81 -2.18
C GLY A 55 15.55 0.43 -2.88
N ASN A 56 15.80 1.59 -2.31
CA ASN A 56 15.48 2.85 -2.96
C ASN A 56 16.50 3.11 -4.10
N GLY A 57 16.25 2.48 -5.25
CA GLY A 57 17.16 2.40 -6.39
C GLY A 57 17.28 3.69 -7.21
N GLY A 58 17.00 4.84 -6.60
CA GLY A 58 17.08 6.14 -7.26
C GLY A 58 15.86 6.47 -8.12
N ARG A 59 15.82 7.73 -8.54
CA ARG A 59 14.75 8.29 -9.36
C ARG A 59 14.73 7.67 -10.75
N ALA A 60 13.54 7.47 -11.28
CA ALA A 60 13.32 7.07 -12.67
C ALA A 60 12.02 7.68 -13.17
N ILE A 61 11.97 8.05 -14.43
CA ILE A 61 10.79 8.64 -15.04
C ILE A 61 10.56 7.95 -16.38
N ALA A 62 9.40 7.29 -16.53
CA ALA A 62 8.92 6.74 -17.78
C ALA A 62 7.86 7.67 -18.39
N PHE A 63 7.93 7.92 -19.70
CA PHE A 63 6.97 8.73 -20.42
C PHE A 63 6.31 7.91 -21.50
N ASP A 64 4.97 7.96 -21.57
CA ASP A 64 4.18 7.43 -22.67
C ASP A 64 3.37 8.59 -23.26
N ASN A 65 3.79 9.07 -24.44
CA ASN A 65 3.15 10.21 -25.12
C ASN A 65 1.87 9.77 -25.80
N ARG A 66 0.74 10.25 -25.29
CA ARG A 66 -0.59 9.95 -25.82
C ARG A 66 -1.44 11.22 -25.87
N GLN A 67 -2.22 11.36 -26.94
CA GLN A 67 -3.24 12.41 -27.07
C GLN A 67 -4.47 12.02 -26.24
N LEU A 68 -4.43 12.31 -24.95
CA LEU A 68 -5.53 12.07 -24.03
C LEU A 68 -6.13 13.39 -23.55
N PRO A 69 -7.42 13.42 -23.17
CA PRO A 69 -8.06 14.62 -22.63
C PRO A 69 -7.50 15.06 -21.27
N THR A 70 -6.83 14.14 -20.57
CA THR A 70 -6.16 14.38 -19.29
C THR A 70 -4.83 13.63 -19.21
N ASN A 71 -3.94 14.07 -18.34
CA ASN A 71 -2.67 13.40 -18.08
C ASN A 71 -2.78 12.56 -16.81
N TYR A 72 -2.07 11.44 -16.79
CA TYR A 72 -1.96 10.53 -15.64
C TYR A 72 -0.53 10.52 -15.15
N LEU A 73 -0.35 10.74 -13.87
CA LEU A 73 0.93 10.63 -13.19
C LEU A 73 0.82 9.65 -12.04
N LEU A 74 1.72 8.68 -12.01
CA LEU A 74 1.84 7.72 -10.93
C LEU A 74 3.32 7.61 -10.54
N GLY A 75 3.63 7.89 -9.29
CA GLY A 75 4.95 7.71 -8.70
C GLY A 75 4.91 6.72 -7.56
N TYR A 76 5.89 5.82 -7.48
CA TYR A 76 6.04 4.87 -6.38
C TYR A 76 7.43 4.92 -5.77
N VAL A 77 7.47 4.61 -4.46
CA VAL A 77 8.68 4.40 -3.69
C VAL A 77 8.55 3.13 -2.85
N PRO A 78 9.61 2.32 -2.70
CA PRO A 78 9.60 1.21 -1.76
C PRO A 78 9.58 1.75 -0.33
N GLY A 79 8.69 1.19 0.48
CA GLY A 79 8.57 1.47 1.90
C GLY A 79 9.22 0.38 2.77
N PRO A 80 8.91 0.38 4.08
CA PRO A 80 9.41 -0.61 5.02
C PRO A 80 8.78 -2.00 4.81
N ALA A 81 9.44 -3.04 5.34
CA ALA A 81 8.86 -4.38 5.46
C ALA A 81 7.63 -4.35 6.38
N ALA A 82 6.69 -5.27 6.16
CA ALA A 82 5.47 -5.39 6.98
C ALA A 82 5.78 -5.69 8.46
N THR A 83 6.95 -6.23 8.76
CA THR A 83 7.45 -6.48 10.13
C THR A 83 8.10 -5.25 10.77
N SER A 84 8.34 -4.18 10.01
CA SER A 84 8.96 -2.95 10.53
C SER A 84 7.97 -2.12 11.36
N PRO A 85 8.42 -1.49 12.45
CA PRO A 85 7.60 -0.53 13.20
C PRO A 85 7.18 0.69 12.35
N ASP A 86 7.92 0.99 11.29
CA ASP A 86 7.63 2.11 10.39
C ASP A 86 6.47 1.84 9.43
N TYR A 87 6.01 0.59 9.31
CA TYR A 87 4.98 0.20 8.34
C TYR A 87 3.67 0.96 8.56
N VAL A 88 3.19 0.98 9.81
CA VAL A 88 1.95 1.68 10.16
C VAL A 88 2.14 3.19 10.13
N ALA A 89 3.30 3.69 10.54
CA ALA A 89 3.61 5.11 10.48
C ALA A 89 3.63 5.64 9.02
N LEU A 90 4.21 4.90 8.08
CA LEU A 90 4.20 5.28 6.66
C LEU A 90 2.77 5.24 6.09
N ARG A 91 1.94 4.27 6.47
CA ARG A 91 0.53 4.23 6.09
C ARG A 91 -0.22 5.49 6.54
N VAL A 92 0.05 5.95 7.77
CA VAL A 92 -0.52 7.19 8.30
C VAL A 92 0.04 8.40 7.56
N ALA A 93 1.34 8.46 7.29
CA ALA A 93 1.97 9.56 6.57
C ALA A 93 1.39 9.74 5.15
N THR A 94 1.21 8.65 4.40
CA THR A 94 0.58 8.70 3.07
C THR A 94 -0.88 9.15 3.14
N ALA A 95 -1.62 8.78 4.17
CA ALA A 95 -3.00 9.24 4.35
C ALA A 95 -3.09 10.72 4.73
N VAL A 96 -2.18 11.23 5.57
CA VAL A 96 -2.06 12.68 5.83
C VAL A 96 -1.77 13.43 4.54
N LEU A 97 -0.82 12.94 3.74
CA LEU A 97 -0.49 13.54 2.46
C LEU A 97 -1.68 13.51 1.48
N SER A 98 -2.39 12.38 1.40
CA SER A 98 -3.61 12.27 0.58
C SER A 98 -4.65 13.33 0.96
N GLY A 99 -4.90 13.54 2.25
CA GLY A 99 -5.84 14.55 2.75
C GLY A 99 -5.41 15.97 2.37
N ARG A 100 -4.12 16.30 2.49
CA ARG A 100 -3.57 17.59 2.08
C ARG A 100 -3.70 17.81 0.58
N LEU A 101 -3.30 16.82 -0.22
CA LEU A 101 -3.40 16.86 -1.69
C LEU A 101 -4.86 17.00 -2.15
N PHE A 102 -5.79 16.27 -1.54
CA PHE A 102 -7.21 16.40 -1.82
C PHE A 102 -7.70 17.83 -1.57
N THR A 103 -7.30 18.42 -0.45
CA THR A 103 -7.69 19.79 -0.09
C THR A 103 -7.09 20.80 -1.06
N GLU A 104 -5.79 20.74 -1.31
CA GLU A 104 -5.08 21.76 -2.07
C GLU A 104 -5.31 21.66 -3.59
N VAL A 105 -5.32 20.45 -4.13
CA VAL A 105 -5.43 20.21 -5.58
C VAL A 105 -6.88 20.17 -6.02
N ARG A 106 -7.72 19.41 -5.29
CA ARG A 106 -9.12 19.20 -5.68
C ARG A 106 -10.04 20.28 -5.13
N SER A 107 -10.07 20.45 -3.79
CA SER A 107 -11.10 21.29 -3.16
C SER A 107 -10.85 22.78 -3.37
N ARG A 108 -9.60 23.24 -3.22
CA ARG A 108 -9.28 24.68 -3.31
C ARG A 108 -9.07 25.17 -4.73
N ARG A 109 -8.43 24.36 -5.58
CA ARG A 109 -7.97 24.80 -6.92
C ARG A 109 -8.66 24.11 -8.08
N ASN A 110 -9.45 23.05 -7.83
CA ASN A 110 -10.17 22.27 -8.84
C ASN A 110 -9.29 21.81 -10.02
N LEU A 111 -8.01 21.45 -9.74
CA LEU A 111 -7.04 21.05 -10.75
C LEU A 111 -7.09 19.56 -11.08
N SER A 112 -7.73 18.76 -10.24
CA SER A 112 -7.86 17.31 -10.41
C SER A 112 -9.10 16.78 -9.72
N TYR A 113 -9.73 15.78 -10.33
CA TYR A 113 -10.75 14.98 -9.66
C TYR A 113 -10.18 13.86 -8.82
N ALA A 114 -9.07 13.25 -9.26
CA ALA A 114 -8.42 12.13 -8.60
C ALA A 114 -6.97 12.47 -8.27
N VAL A 115 -6.69 12.68 -6.99
CA VAL A 115 -5.36 12.92 -6.43
C VAL A 115 -5.25 12.23 -5.08
N GLU A 116 -4.14 11.51 -4.87
CA GLU A 116 -3.89 10.79 -3.63
C GLU A 116 -2.39 10.47 -3.44
N SER A 117 -2.04 10.10 -2.23
CA SER A 117 -0.78 9.42 -1.90
C SER A 117 -1.12 7.96 -1.53
N PRO A 118 -1.06 7.03 -2.49
CA PRO A 118 -1.44 5.64 -2.25
C PRO A 118 -0.46 4.93 -1.32
N PHE A 119 -1.01 4.01 -0.51
CA PHE A 119 -0.25 3.05 0.28
C PHE A 119 -0.66 1.63 -0.12
N LEU A 120 0.26 0.88 -0.70
CA LEU A 120 0.01 -0.52 -1.08
C LEU A 120 0.50 -1.46 0.03
N GLU A 121 -0.44 -2.17 0.63
CA GLU A 121 -0.16 -3.18 1.65
C GLU A 121 0.41 -4.45 1.01
N ARG A 122 1.71 -4.69 1.23
CA ARG A 122 2.46 -5.85 0.75
C ARG A 122 3.44 -6.30 1.83
N ALA A 123 4.18 -7.40 1.61
CA ALA A 123 5.29 -7.82 2.48
C ALA A 123 6.34 -6.71 2.67
N GLN A 124 6.54 -5.89 1.64
CA GLN A 124 7.17 -4.57 1.71
C GLN A 124 6.13 -3.54 1.27
N ALA A 125 5.90 -2.51 2.07
CA ALA A 125 5.00 -1.42 1.71
C ALA A 125 5.48 -0.69 0.45
N ILE A 126 4.55 -0.11 -0.28
CA ILE A 126 4.86 0.81 -1.37
C ILE A 126 4.08 2.09 -1.09
N GLY A 127 4.79 3.20 -0.91
CA GLY A 127 4.20 4.53 -0.89
C GLY A 127 4.14 5.15 -2.29
N GLY A 128 3.31 6.15 -2.49
CA GLY A 128 3.21 6.74 -3.82
C GLY A 128 2.60 8.12 -3.87
N LEU A 129 2.53 8.63 -5.10
CA LEU A 129 1.82 9.85 -5.50
C LEU A 129 1.04 9.53 -6.77
N TYR A 130 -0.23 9.89 -6.81
CA TYR A 130 -1.09 9.70 -7.98
C TYR A 130 -1.91 10.94 -8.26
N VAL A 131 -2.02 11.29 -9.54
CA VAL A 131 -2.94 12.35 -9.98
C VAL A 131 -3.34 12.19 -11.44
N THR A 132 -4.58 12.60 -11.75
CA THR A 132 -5.05 12.85 -13.11
C THR A 132 -5.31 14.35 -13.28
N THR A 133 -4.74 15.00 -14.29
CA THR A 133 -4.89 16.45 -14.42
C THR A 133 -4.71 16.95 -15.84
N VAL A 134 -5.32 18.08 -16.15
CA VAL A 134 -5.08 18.84 -17.40
C VAL A 134 -3.92 19.82 -17.28
N ASP A 135 -3.51 20.18 -16.05
CA ASP A 135 -2.36 21.03 -15.76
C ASP A 135 -1.33 20.33 -14.86
N PRO A 136 -0.48 19.47 -15.45
CA PRO A 136 0.49 18.68 -14.68
C PRO A 136 1.51 19.54 -13.94
N ASN A 137 1.90 20.70 -14.48
CA ASN A 137 2.94 21.53 -13.86
C ASN A 137 2.44 22.24 -12.59
N ALA A 138 1.20 22.76 -12.61
CA ALA A 138 0.61 23.36 -11.42
C ALA A 138 0.45 22.31 -10.31
N VAL A 139 -0.06 21.13 -10.66
CA VAL A 139 -0.27 20.06 -9.67
C VAL A 139 1.05 19.51 -9.12
N LEU A 140 2.08 19.31 -9.94
CA LEU A 140 3.38 18.84 -9.48
C LEU A 140 4.01 19.79 -8.46
N ARG A 141 3.90 21.12 -8.65
CA ARG A 141 4.40 22.10 -7.66
C ARG A 141 3.67 21.94 -6.33
N ILE A 142 2.33 21.85 -6.34
CA ILE A 142 1.54 21.67 -5.14
C ILE A 142 1.89 20.35 -4.45
N MET A 143 1.99 19.25 -5.20
CA MET A 143 2.36 17.95 -4.65
C MET A 143 3.74 18.00 -4.00
N ARG A 144 4.67 18.73 -4.60
CA ARG A 144 6.02 18.93 -4.06
C ARG A 144 5.99 19.75 -2.77
N ASP A 145 5.22 20.84 -2.76
CA ASP A 145 5.09 21.73 -1.59
C ASP A 145 4.47 20.96 -0.40
N GLU A 146 3.38 20.19 -0.65
CA GLU A 146 2.73 19.40 0.39
C GLU A 146 3.62 18.26 0.92
N LEU A 147 4.40 17.62 0.04
CA LEU A 147 5.38 16.62 0.45
C LEU A 147 6.50 17.24 1.29
N ASN A 148 7.03 18.38 0.89
CA ASN A 148 8.03 19.12 1.65
C ASN A 148 7.50 19.53 3.02
N SER A 149 6.26 20.04 3.08
CA SER A 149 5.61 20.38 4.34
C SER A 149 5.43 19.15 5.24
N LEU A 150 5.03 18.00 4.68
CA LEU A 150 4.93 16.76 5.46
C LEU A 150 6.28 16.30 6.01
N GLN A 151 7.37 16.57 5.28
CA GLN A 151 8.73 16.18 5.68
C GLN A 151 9.37 17.14 6.67
N ASN A 152 8.98 18.41 6.72
CA ASN A 152 9.72 19.45 7.46
C ASN A 152 8.89 20.21 8.50
N ASP A 153 7.56 20.13 8.41
CA ASP A 153 6.66 20.81 9.34
C ASP A 153 5.96 19.79 10.24
N GLU A 154 5.76 20.13 11.48
CA GLU A 154 5.05 19.26 12.42
C GLU A 154 3.58 19.06 11.99
N VAL A 155 3.14 17.80 11.98
CA VAL A 155 1.74 17.47 11.74
C VAL A 155 0.91 17.83 12.97
N GLU A 156 -0.19 18.58 12.78
CA GLU A 156 -1.09 18.95 13.87
C GLU A 156 -1.61 17.70 14.60
N GLY A 157 -1.33 17.60 15.89
CA GLY A 157 -1.68 16.42 16.69
C GLY A 157 -3.19 16.14 16.77
N ALA A 158 -4.04 17.18 16.73
CA ALA A 158 -5.49 17.00 16.70
C ALA A 158 -5.96 16.42 15.35
N GLY A 159 -5.37 16.86 14.26
CA GLY A 159 -5.63 16.31 12.92
C GLY A 159 -5.21 14.85 12.82
N LEU A 160 -4.03 14.50 13.35
CA LEU A 160 -3.56 13.12 13.40
C LEU A 160 -4.49 12.21 14.19
N LYS A 161 -4.97 12.65 15.36
CA LYS A 161 -5.93 11.88 16.17
C LYS A 161 -7.25 11.63 15.44
N ARG A 162 -7.80 12.63 14.72
CA ARG A 162 -8.99 12.44 13.89
C ARG A 162 -8.77 11.40 12.80
N LEU A 163 -7.62 11.45 12.12
CA LEU A 163 -7.25 10.47 11.09
C LEU A 163 -7.08 9.06 11.68
N GLN A 164 -6.44 8.92 12.82
CA GLN A 164 -6.32 7.64 13.52
C GLN A 164 -7.71 7.05 13.86
N GLN A 165 -8.64 7.89 14.35
CA GLN A 165 -10.00 7.46 14.63
C GLN A 165 -10.75 7.04 13.35
N GLN A 166 -10.56 7.74 12.25
CA GLN A 166 -11.11 7.34 10.94
C GLN A 166 -10.58 5.96 10.51
N PHE A 167 -9.27 5.71 10.61
CA PHE A 167 -8.68 4.40 10.30
C PHE A 167 -9.26 3.27 11.17
N ILE A 168 -9.50 3.55 12.45
CA ILE A 168 -10.11 2.60 13.38
C ILE A 168 -11.53 2.24 12.89
N THR A 169 -12.32 3.24 12.56
CA THR A 169 -13.68 3.04 12.05
C THR A 169 -13.67 2.26 10.74
N GLU A 170 -12.83 2.65 9.80
CA GLU A 170 -12.68 1.94 8.51
C GLU A 170 -12.21 0.50 8.68
N TYR A 171 -11.32 0.23 9.64
CA TYR A 171 -10.85 -1.11 9.92
C TYR A 171 -12.01 -2.02 10.34
N TYR A 172 -12.86 -1.56 11.26
CA TYR A 172 -14.02 -2.34 11.69
C TYR A 172 -15.04 -2.54 10.56
N LEU A 173 -15.35 -1.49 9.79
CA LEU A 173 -16.26 -1.58 8.65
C LEU A 173 -15.74 -2.55 7.56
N LYS A 174 -14.44 -2.51 7.28
CA LYS A 174 -13.80 -3.41 6.28
C LYS A 174 -13.65 -4.84 6.76
N ASN A 175 -13.81 -5.11 8.05
CA ASN A 175 -13.65 -6.43 8.64
C ASN A 175 -14.97 -6.99 9.22
N GLU A 176 -16.12 -6.53 8.73
CA GLU A 176 -17.43 -7.01 9.17
C GLU A 176 -17.70 -8.44 8.72
N THR A 177 -17.22 -8.85 7.54
CA THR A 177 -17.49 -10.17 7.01
C THR A 177 -16.41 -11.18 7.40
N ASN A 178 -16.80 -12.45 7.51
CA ASN A 178 -15.86 -13.55 7.74
C ASN A 178 -14.78 -13.63 6.66
N SER A 179 -15.12 -13.29 5.41
CA SER A 179 -14.17 -13.24 4.29
C SER A 179 -13.11 -12.18 4.49
N ASP A 180 -13.50 -10.98 4.92
CA ASP A 180 -12.57 -9.89 5.15
C ASP A 180 -11.64 -10.19 6.33
N GLN A 181 -12.19 -10.73 7.42
CA GLN A 181 -11.41 -11.20 8.57
C GLN A 181 -10.39 -12.29 8.15
N ALA A 182 -10.81 -13.27 7.34
CA ALA A 182 -9.91 -14.28 6.82
C ALA A 182 -8.78 -13.68 5.97
N ASN A 183 -9.07 -12.69 5.15
CA ASN A 183 -8.08 -11.98 4.35
C ASN A 183 -7.06 -11.20 5.19
N VAL A 184 -7.50 -10.56 6.27
CA VAL A 184 -6.60 -9.83 7.20
C VAL A 184 -5.66 -10.81 7.90
N LEU A 185 -6.19 -11.93 8.43
CA LEU A 185 -5.39 -12.96 9.08
C LEU A 185 -4.39 -13.61 8.09
N ALA A 186 -4.85 -13.92 6.86
CA ALA A 186 -3.99 -14.48 5.82
C ALA A 186 -2.82 -13.53 5.46
N ARG A 187 -3.08 -12.23 5.32
CA ARG A 187 -2.02 -11.24 5.03
C ARG A 187 -1.04 -11.11 6.20
N ALA A 188 -1.53 -11.08 7.44
CA ALA A 188 -0.68 -11.04 8.62
C ALA A 188 0.25 -12.26 8.68
N GLU A 189 -0.27 -13.47 8.44
CA GLU A 189 0.54 -14.69 8.37
C GLU A 189 1.57 -14.62 7.24
N LEU A 190 1.15 -14.29 6.01
CA LEU A 190 2.03 -14.27 4.84
C LEU A 190 3.11 -13.20 4.92
N TYR A 191 2.79 -12.00 5.43
CA TYR A 191 3.70 -10.86 5.37
C TYR A 191 4.53 -10.68 6.64
N GLN A 192 4.02 -11.15 7.78
CA GLN A 192 4.65 -10.97 9.08
C GLN A 192 5.03 -12.29 9.77
N GLY A 193 4.57 -13.44 9.23
CA GLY A 193 4.82 -14.76 9.80
C GLY A 193 4.04 -15.05 11.09
N ASP A 194 3.03 -14.23 11.40
CA ASP A 194 2.19 -14.36 12.59
C ASP A 194 0.82 -13.72 12.34
N TYR A 195 -0.20 -14.54 12.21
CA TYR A 195 -1.58 -14.05 12.01
C TYR A 195 -2.08 -13.13 13.13
N ARG A 196 -1.54 -13.26 14.37
CA ARG A 196 -1.89 -12.39 15.50
C ARG A 196 -1.38 -10.96 15.34
N ALA A 197 -0.53 -10.71 14.34
CA ALA A 197 -0.13 -9.34 14.00
C ALA A 197 -1.33 -8.47 13.58
N ALA A 198 -2.41 -9.10 13.08
CA ALA A 198 -3.66 -8.41 12.79
C ALA A 198 -4.24 -7.70 14.04
N ASP A 199 -4.15 -8.31 15.21
CA ASP A 199 -4.68 -7.74 16.46
C ASP A 199 -3.85 -6.54 16.95
N ARG A 200 -2.56 -6.51 16.63
CA ARG A 200 -1.63 -5.44 17.04
C ARG A 200 -1.76 -4.16 16.21
N PHE A 201 -2.37 -4.23 15.04
CA PHE A 201 -2.48 -3.09 14.12
C PHE A 201 -3.11 -1.85 14.79
N MET A 202 -4.20 -2.03 15.53
CA MET A 202 -4.91 -0.92 16.18
C MET A 202 -4.06 -0.25 17.27
N GLU A 203 -3.30 -1.03 18.01
CA GLU A 203 -2.40 -0.50 19.04
C GLU A 203 -1.24 0.26 18.39
N GLN A 204 -0.63 -0.30 17.36
CA GLN A 204 0.42 0.36 16.58
C GLN A 204 -0.06 1.67 15.99
N LEU A 205 -1.27 1.68 15.41
CA LEU A 205 -1.89 2.88 14.84
C LEU A 205 -2.04 4.01 15.87
N ARG A 206 -2.53 3.68 17.09
CA ARG A 206 -2.71 4.68 18.17
C ARG A 206 -1.38 5.26 18.70
N ARG A 207 -0.28 4.52 18.52
CA ARG A 207 1.06 4.94 18.97
C ARG A 207 1.77 5.86 18.00
N VAL A 208 1.31 5.96 16.74
CA VAL A 208 1.94 6.84 15.75
C VAL A 208 1.85 8.29 16.20
N THR A 209 2.99 8.95 16.27
CA THR A 209 3.14 10.35 16.66
C THR A 209 3.36 11.27 15.45
N PRO A 210 3.18 12.60 15.57
CA PRO A 210 3.58 13.55 14.54
C PRO A 210 5.04 13.39 14.10
N ALA A 211 5.95 13.19 15.05
CA ALA A 211 7.37 12.97 14.77
C ALA A 211 7.63 11.67 13.97
N ASP A 212 6.85 10.61 14.20
CA ASP A 212 6.94 9.39 13.38
C ASP A 212 6.51 9.66 11.95
N VAL A 213 5.43 10.43 11.75
CA VAL A 213 4.93 10.79 10.41
C VAL A 213 6.00 11.58 9.64
N GLU A 214 6.59 12.60 10.24
CA GLU A 214 7.67 13.38 9.65
C GLU A 214 8.88 12.50 9.32
N ARG A 215 9.34 11.70 10.27
CA ARG A 215 10.50 10.82 10.12
C ARG A 215 10.33 9.82 8.99
N VAL A 216 9.17 9.12 8.91
CA VAL A 216 8.94 8.15 7.84
C VAL A 216 8.74 8.82 6.48
N ALA A 217 8.16 10.03 6.45
CA ALA A 217 8.06 10.80 5.21
C ALA A 217 9.45 11.18 4.68
N LYS A 218 10.37 11.65 5.54
CA LYS A 218 11.77 11.91 5.18
C LYS A 218 12.50 10.66 4.72
N THR A 219 12.26 9.53 5.38
CA THR A 219 13.00 8.29 5.13
C THR A 219 12.55 7.61 3.84
N TYR A 220 11.24 7.53 3.61
CA TYR A 220 10.68 6.67 2.57
C TYR A 220 10.06 7.42 1.39
N LEU A 221 9.49 8.60 1.58
CA LEU A 221 8.83 9.34 0.49
C LEU A 221 9.85 10.21 -0.29
N THR A 222 10.85 9.56 -0.85
CA THR A 222 11.96 10.16 -1.59
C THR A 222 12.34 9.31 -2.80
N ASN A 223 12.94 9.91 -3.83
CA ASN A 223 13.42 9.21 -5.02
C ASN A 223 12.31 8.44 -5.75
N PHE A 224 11.20 9.10 -5.99
CA PHE A 224 10.06 8.51 -6.68
C PHE A 224 10.42 8.00 -8.07
N ARG A 225 9.84 6.86 -8.42
CA ARG A 225 9.82 6.34 -9.79
C ARG A 225 8.49 6.67 -10.41
N PHE A 226 8.49 7.60 -11.36
CA PHE A 226 7.29 8.09 -12.00
C PHE A 226 7.03 7.42 -13.35
N ALA A 227 5.74 7.21 -13.63
CA ALA A 227 5.21 7.00 -14.96
C ALA A 227 4.26 8.16 -15.28
N PHE A 228 4.47 8.80 -16.42
CA PHE A 228 3.61 9.84 -16.97
C PHE A 228 3.00 9.35 -18.28
N VAL A 229 1.68 9.38 -18.37
CA VAL A 229 0.92 9.01 -19.57
C VAL A 229 0.04 10.19 -19.97
N GLY A 230 0.24 10.73 -21.17
CA GLY A 230 -0.49 11.90 -21.67
C GLY A 230 0.34 12.73 -22.63
N ASP A 231 0.01 13.99 -22.77
CA ASP A 231 0.76 14.93 -23.61
C ASP A 231 2.07 15.36 -22.93
N THR A 232 3.16 14.70 -23.33
CA THR A 232 4.48 14.91 -22.75
C THR A 232 5.08 16.28 -23.06
N THR A 233 4.49 17.07 -23.97
CA THR A 233 4.92 18.45 -24.25
C THR A 233 4.42 19.43 -23.19
N ARG A 234 3.41 19.04 -22.42
CA ARG A 234 2.77 19.87 -21.38
C ARG A 234 3.38 19.69 -19.99
N VAL A 235 4.28 18.74 -19.79
CA VAL A 235 4.92 18.50 -18.50
C VAL A 235 6.37 18.94 -18.48
N ASN A 236 6.72 19.75 -17.49
CA ASN A 236 8.12 20.08 -17.21
C ASN A 236 8.77 18.91 -16.48
N ARG A 237 9.71 18.24 -17.14
CA ARG A 237 10.44 17.07 -16.62
C ARG A 237 11.29 17.39 -15.39
N GLU A 238 11.78 18.61 -15.26
CA GLU A 238 12.57 19.05 -14.11
C GLU A 238 11.77 19.02 -12.81
N LEU A 239 10.45 19.31 -12.87
CA LEU A 239 9.58 19.21 -11.68
C LEU A 239 9.52 17.78 -11.14
N LEU A 240 9.51 16.78 -12.02
CA LEU A 240 9.51 15.37 -11.61
C LEU A 240 10.83 14.93 -10.99
N SER A 241 11.93 15.57 -11.33
CA SER A 241 13.25 15.28 -10.76
C SER A 241 13.45 15.82 -9.34
N GLN A 242 12.51 16.59 -8.83
CA GLN A 242 12.57 17.19 -7.49
C GLN A 242 11.98 16.30 -6.38
N PHE A 243 11.43 15.13 -6.72
CA PHE A 243 10.80 14.20 -5.76
C PHE A 243 11.71 13.09 -5.31
#